data_2c87fd7a152188de1f9fe2b0f9c2618b
#
_entry.id   2c87fd7a152188de1f9fe2b0f9c2618b
#
_cell.length_a   1.000
_cell.length_b   1.000
_cell.length_c   1.000
_cell.angle_alpha   90.00
_cell.angle_beta   90.00
_cell.angle_gamma   90.00
#
_symmetry.space_group_name_H-M   'P 1'
#
loop_
_entity.id
_entity.type
_entity.pdbx_description
1 polymer ?
#
loop_
_entity_poly.entity_id
_entity_poly.type
_entity_poly.pdbx_seq_one_letter_code
_entity_poly.pdbx_strand_id
1 'polypeptide(L)'
;MISAFGYNRNISIFAAKGNNMPTISEFFGIFIYLRFLDHNPPHFHAKYGDQEVTIDIVNGTIRGEMSERALRLVLEWLDLHRDEIMEAWHKAANGEQPGKIEPLK
;
A
#
# COMPACT_ATOMS: atom_id res chain seq x y z
N MET A 1 5.55 22.39 -15.52
CA MET A 1 5.26 21.65 -15.22
C MET A 1 4.88 21.09 -15.11
N ILE A 2 5.06 21.59 -15.03
CA ILE A 2 4.71 20.73 -14.70
C ILE A 2 4.36 20.23 -14.84
N SER A 3 4.53 20.71 -14.90
CA SER A 3 4.18 19.87 -14.80
C SER A 3 3.71 19.37 -14.81
N ALA A 4 3.81 19.96 -14.88
CA ALA A 4 3.34 19.17 -14.69
C ALA A 4 2.81 18.78 -14.60
N PHE A 5 2.91 19.21 -14.75
CA PHE A 5 2.37 18.48 -14.39
C PHE A 5 1.91 18.18 -14.63
N GLY A 6 2.06 18.84 -14.97
CA GLY A 6 1.56 18.16 -14.93
C GLY A 6 1.15 17.75 -15.06
N TYR A 7 1.02 17.98 -15.17
CA TYR A 7 0.53 17.18 -14.97
C TYR A 7 0.04 16.71 -15.01
N ASN A 8 -0.07 16.93 -15.27
CA ASN A 8 -0.64 16.14 -15.02
C ASN A 8 -1.30 15.76 -15.13
N ARG A 9 -1.41 15.98 -15.71
CA ARG A 9 -2.13 15.35 -15.52
C ARG A 9 -2.92 14.61 -15.76
N ASN A 10 -2.70 14.68 -15.63
CA ASN A 10 -3.30 13.74 -15.40
C ASN A 10 -3.74 13.03 -15.15
N ILE A 11 -3.57 13.21 -15.05
CA ILE A 11 -3.89 12.41 -14.43
C ILE A 11 -4.58 11.95 -14.13
N SER A 12 -4.49 12.05 -13.90
CA SER A 12 -4.99 11.49 -13.23
C SER A 12 -5.78 11.21 -13.10
N ILE A 13 -5.60 11.54 -13.23
CA ILE A 13 -6.34 11.28 -12.89
C ILE A 13 -6.93 10.63 -13.06
N PHE A 14 -6.82 10.19 -12.93
CA PHE A 14 -7.24 9.35 -12.60
C PHE A 14 -7.64 8.79 -12.04
N ALA A 15 -6.95 9.00 -12.14
CA ALA A 15 -7.36 8.37 -11.27
C ALA A 15 -8.41 8.52 -10.82
N ALA A 16 -8.31 8.78 -11.09
CA ALA A 16 -9.18 9.04 -10.59
C ALA A 16 -10.19 8.66 -10.42
N LYS A 17 -10.54 8.80 -10.46
CA LYS A 17 -11.61 8.59 -10.06
C LYS A 17 -11.62 7.89 -8.86
N GLY A 18 -11.52 8.41 -7.79
CA GLY A 18 -11.67 7.78 -6.55
C GLY A 18 -10.77 6.60 -6.31
N ASN A 19 -9.87 6.41 -7.18
CA ASN A 19 -9.04 5.24 -7.06
C ASN A 19 -7.61 5.62 -6.74
N ASN A 20 -7.46 6.33 -5.62
CA ASN A 20 -6.15 6.74 -5.16
C ASN A 20 -5.57 5.79 -4.11
N MET A 21 -6.14 4.55 -4.01
CA MET A 21 -5.70 3.54 -3.06
C MET A 21 -5.61 2.19 -3.73
N PRO A 22 -4.56 1.96 -4.55
CA PRO A 22 -4.46 0.69 -5.25
C PRO A 22 -4.19 -0.47 -4.30
N THR A 23 -4.93 -1.56 -4.49
CA THR A 23 -4.71 -2.80 -3.77
C THR A 23 -3.53 -3.53 -4.40
N ILE A 24 -2.53 -3.89 -3.60
CA ILE A 24 -1.34 -4.56 -4.11
C ILE A 24 -1.32 -6.05 -3.77
N SER A 25 -2.14 -6.50 -2.82
CA SER A 25 -2.25 -7.93 -2.52
C SER A 25 -3.51 -8.19 -1.73
N GLU A 26 -3.95 -9.44 -1.72
CA GLU A 26 -5.13 -9.85 -0.96
C GLU A 26 -4.96 -11.31 -0.58
N PHE A 27 -5.11 -11.63 0.69
CA PHE A 27 -4.98 -13.00 1.18
C PHE A 27 -5.74 -13.16 2.50
N PHE A 28 -6.42 -14.30 2.62
CA PHE A 28 -7.16 -14.67 3.84
C PHE A 28 -8.11 -13.57 4.33
N GLY A 29 -8.75 -12.85 3.38
CA GLY A 29 -9.68 -11.79 3.73
C GLY A 29 -9.03 -10.48 4.08
N ILE A 30 -7.71 -10.38 3.96
CA ILE A 30 -6.95 -9.18 4.27
C ILE A 30 -6.59 -8.48 2.96
N PHE A 31 -6.90 -7.17 2.89
CA PHE A 31 -6.57 -6.36 1.72
C PHE A 31 -5.37 -5.48 2.06
N ILE A 32 -4.34 -5.53 1.21
CA ILE A 32 -3.16 -4.69 1.37
C ILE A 32 -3.20 -3.61 0.30
N TYR A 33 -3.10 -2.35 0.70
CA TYR A 33 -3.16 -1.28 -0.27
C TYR A 33 -2.20 -0.15 0.08
N LEU A 34 -1.91 0.66 -0.92
CA LEU A 34 -1.08 1.85 -0.81
C LEU A 34 -1.93 3.06 -1.20
N ARG A 35 -1.39 4.25 -0.98
CA ARG A 35 -2.02 5.46 -1.48
C ARG A 35 -1.06 6.12 -2.45
N PHE A 36 -1.60 6.69 -3.52
CA PHE A 36 -0.78 7.45 -4.45
C PHE A 36 -0.30 8.73 -3.78
N LEU A 37 0.93 9.14 -4.10
CA LEU A 37 1.49 10.41 -3.66
C LEU A 37 1.53 10.54 -2.14
N ASP A 38 1.69 9.43 -1.46
CA ASP A 38 1.76 9.42 -0.01
C ASP A 38 3.13 9.94 0.45
N HIS A 39 3.24 10.24 1.72
CA HIS A 39 4.45 10.83 2.29
C HIS A 39 5.19 9.84 3.17
N ASN A 40 6.47 10.12 3.39
CA ASN A 40 7.33 9.31 4.26
C ASN A 40 6.83 9.29 5.70
N PRO A 41 7.16 8.24 6.45
CA PRO A 41 8.00 7.11 6.05
C PRO A 41 7.24 6.09 5.20
N PRO A 42 7.96 5.25 4.44
CA PRO A 42 7.30 4.22 3.62
C PRO A 42 6.45 3.29 4.48
N HIS A 43 5.20 3.12 4.07
CA HIS A 43 4.24 2.33 4.85
C HIS A 43 3.16 1.78 3.92
N PHE A 44 2.44 0.75 4.40
CA PHE A 44 1.29 0.25 3.68
C PHE A 44 0.12 0.12 4.64
N HIS A 45 -1.05 -0.07 4.06
CA HIS A 45 -2.29 -0.22 4.81
C HIS A 45 -2.80 -1.64 4.66
N ALA A 46 -3.34 -2.20 5.75
CA ALA A 46 -3.95 -3.51 5.72
C ALA A 46 -5.35 -3.39 6.32
N LYS A 47 -6.32 -3.96 5.62
CA LYS A 47 -7.71 -3.90 6.05
C LYS A 47 -8.28 -5.31 6.17
N TYR A 48 -8.92 -5.59 7.29
CA TYR A 48 -9.54 -6.89 7.56
C TYR A 48 -10.92 -6.61 8.15
N GLY A 49 -11.97 -6.82 7.35
CA GLY A 49 -13.31 -6.42 7.76
C GLY A 49 -13.35 -4.91 7.93
N ASP A 50 -13.76 -4.46 9.11
CA ASP A 50 -13.79 -3.03 9.43
C ASP A 50 -12.58 -2.61 10.26
N GLN A 51 -11.59 -3.49 10.42
CA GLN A 51 -10.35 -3.16 11.13
C GLN A 51 -9.29 -2.76 10.12
N GLU A 52 -8.48 -1.78 10.48
CA GLU A 52 -7.45 -1.30 9.59
C GLU A 52 -6.21 -0.89 10.37
N VAL A 53 -5.04 -1.21 9.82
CA VAL A 53 -3.76 -0.80 10.40
C VAL A 53 -2.89 -0.20 9.32
N THR A 54 -1.94 0.62 9.76
CA THR A 54 -0.85 1.11 8.93
C THR A 54 0.43 0.50 9.47
N ILE A 55 1.27 0.00 8.58
CA ILE A 55 2.49 -0.70 8.98
C ILE A 55 3.69 -0.11 8.26
N ASP A 56 4.70 0.28 9.05
CA ASP A 56 5.96 0.80 8.53
C ASP A 56 6.71 -0.33 7.83
N ILE A 57 7.15 -0.09 6.57
CA ILE A 57 7.79 -1.14 5.79
C ILE A 57 9.16 -1.50 6.33
N VAL A 58 9.89 -0.51 6.83
CA VAL A 58 11.27 -0.71 7.28
C VAL A 58 11.32 -1.45 8.61
N ASN A 59 10.56 -0.97 9.60
CA ASN A 59 10.69 -1.50 10.96
C ASN A 59 9.47 -2.25 11.47
N GLY A 60 8.38 -2.31 10.70
CA GLY A 60 7.20 -3.08 11.09
C GLY A 60 6.34 -2.43 12.15
N THR A 61 6.56 -1.16 12.47
CA THR A 61 5.74 -0.47 13.46
C THR A 61 4.28 -0.43 13.00
N ILE A 62 3.37 -0.79 13.90
CA ILE A 62 1.95 -0.91 13.62
C ILE A 62 1.17 0.23 14.27
N ARG A 63 0.27 0.84 13.51
CA ARG A 63 -0.65 1.84 14.02
C ARG A 63 -2.06 1.39 13.68
N GLY A 64 -2.96 1.49 14.66
CA GLY A 64 -4.33 1.00 14.52
C GLY A 64 -4.48 -0.34 15.19
N GLU A 65 -5.64 -0.97 14.98
CA GLU A 65 -5.95 -2.23 15.64
C GLU A 65 -6.50 -3.25 14.66
N MET A 66 -6.07 -4.49 14.81
CA MET A 66 -6.52 -5.58 13.98
C MET A 66 -6.36 -6.86 14.81
N SER A 67 -7.15 -7.89 14.50
CA SER A 67 -7.04 -9.14 15.23
C SER A 67 -5.60 -9.65 15.19
N GLU A 68 -5.21 -10.32 16.28
CA GLU A 68 -3.84 -10.82 16.40
C GLU A 68 -3.50 -11.77 15.26
N ARG A 69 -4.46 -12.64 14.90
CA ARG A 69 -4.23 -13.59 13.82
C ARG A 69 -3.97 -12.87 12.49
N ALA A 70 -4.80 -11.88 12.17
CA ALA A 70 -4.63 -11.14 10.92
C ALA A 70 -3.30 -10.39 10.90
N LEU A 71 -2.95 -9.75 12.03
CA LEU A 71 -1.66 -9.05 12.11
C LEU A 71 -0.50 -9.98 11.87
N ARG A 72 -0.56 -11.18 12.45
CA ARG A 72 0.53 -12.16 12.29
C ARG A 72 0.70 -12.52 10.82
N LEU A 73 -0.41 -12.70 10.10
CA LEU A 73 -0.36 -13.02 8.68
C LEU A 73 0.23 -11.87 7.87
N VAL A 74 -0.17 -10.65 8.20
CA VAL A 74 0.36 -9.47 7.49
C VAL A 74 1.85 -9.32 7.72
N LEU A 75 2.31 -9.51 8.96
CA LEU A 75 3.73 -9.37 9.26
C LEU A 75 4.56 -10.47 8.60
N GLU A 76 4.00 -11.68 8.49
CA GLU A 76 4.67 -12.76 7.78
C GLU A 76 4.82 -12.39 6.31
N TRP A 77 3.76 -11.85 5.70
CA TRP A 77 3.80 -11.41 4.33
C TRP A 77 4.83 -10.29 4.12
N LEU A 78 4.88 -9.34 5.04
CA LEU A 78 5.87 -8.26 4.99
C LEU A 78 7.29 -8.82 4.99
N ASP A 79 7.57 -9.78 5.87
CA ASP A 79 8.92 -10.35 5.93
C ASP A 79 9.31 -11.03 4.63
N LEU A 80 8.35 -11.69 3.97
CA LEU A 80 8.63 -12.40 2.72
C LEU A 80 8.82 -11.46 1.54
N HIS A 81 8.19 -10.29 1.55
CA HIS A 81 8.11 -9.43 0.37
C HIS A 81 8.57 -8.00 0.61
N ARG A 82 9.39 -7.77 1.64
CA ARG A 82 9.73 -6.40 2.03
C ARG A 82 10.29 -5.57 0.88
N ASP A 83 11.21 -6.12 0.10
CA ASP A 83 11.82 -5.37 -1.00
C ASP A 83 10.79 -5.02 -2.06
N GLU A 84 9.92 -5.97 -2.39
CA GLU A 84 8.86 -5.72 -3.38
C GLU A 84 7.88 -4.67 -2.91
N ILE A 85 7.54 -4.71 -1.62
CA ILE A 85 6.60 -3.75 -1.04
C ILE A 85 7.23 -2.36 -1.04
N MET A 86 8.51 -2.27 -0.72
CA MET A 86 9.22 -0.99 -0.72
C MET A 86 9.23 -0.40 -2.13
N GLU A 87 9.51 -1.25 -3.13
CA GLU A 87 9.51 -0.78 -4.51
C GLU A 87 8.12 -0.31 -4.93
N ALA A 88 7.09 -1.05 -4.54
CA ALA A 88 5.72 -0.67 -4.85
C ALA A 88 5.38 0.67 -4.20
N TRP A 89 5.83 0.87 -2.96
CA TRP A 89 5.58 2.14 -2.27
C TRP A 89 6.24 3.31 -3.00
N HIS A 90 7.48 3.14 -3.46
CA HIS A 90 8.15 4.21 -4.20
C HIS A 90 7.40 4.56 -5.48
N LYS A 91 6.91 3.55 -6.20
CA LYS A 91 6.12 3.81 -7.41
C LYS A 91 4.85 4.59 -7.07
N ALA A 92 4.10 4.12 -6.09
CA ALA A 92 2.85 4.79 -5.71
C ALA A 92 3.11 6.21 -5.21
N ALA A 93 4.19 6.40 -4.45
CA ALA A 93 4.54 7.72 -3.95
C ALA A 93 4.84 8.69 -5.08
N ASN A 94 5.27 8.18 -6.23
CA ASN A 94 5.52 8.99 -7.42
C ASN A 94 4.33 9.04 -8.36
N GLY A 95 3.18 8.52 -7.94
CA GLY A 95 1.97 8.54 -8.75
C GLY A 95 1.91 7.43 -9.79
N GLU A 96 2.79 6.44 -9.72
CA GLU A 96 2.82 5.32 -10.67
C GLU A 96 2.09 4.13 -10.10
N GLN A 97 1.54 3.30 -10.98
CA GLN A 97 0.87 2.07 -10.57
C GLN A 97 1.89 1.13 -9.91
N PRO A 98 1.64 0.68 -8.68
CA PRO A 98 2.62 -0.18 -7.99
C PRO A 98 2.61 -1.63 -8.45
N GLY A 99 1.54 -2.07 -9.12
CA GLY A 99 1.41 -3.47 -9.51
C GLY A 99 0.89 -4.33 -8.37
N LYS A 100 1.00 -5.64 -8.56
CA LYS A 100 0.55 -6.61 -7.58
C LYS A 100 1.73 -7.39 -7.02
N ILE A 101 1.61 -7.82 -5.77
CA ILE A 101 2.62 -8.62 -5.10
C ILE A 101 1.98 -9.95 -4.72
N GLU A 102 2.75 -11.01 -4.83
CA GLU A 102 2.27 -12.36 -4.54
C GLU A 102 1.64 -12.41 -3.15
N PRO A 103 0.43 -12.99 -3.02
CA PRO A 103 -0.20 -13.09 -1.71
C PRO A 103 0.44 -14.16 -0.84
N LEU A 104 0.18 -14.07 0.45
CA LEU A 104 0.56 -15.12 1.39
C LEU A 104 -0.28 -16.35 1.10
N LYS A 105 0.32 -17.52 1.15
CA LYS A 105 -0.35 -18.80 0.85
C LYS A 105 -0.43 -19.71 2.05
#